data_54e775c2514dc811dee5d61c3ed9882c
#
_entry.id   54e775c2514dc811dee5d61c3ed9882c
#
_cell.length_a   1.000
_cell.length_b   1.000
_cell.length_c   1.000
_cell.angle_alpha   90.00
_cell.angle_beta   90.00
_cell.angle_gamma   90.00
#
_symmetry.space_group_name_H-M   'P 1'
#
loop_
_entity.id
_entity.type
_entity.pdbx_description
1 polymer ?
#
loop_
_entity_poly.entity_id
_entity_poly.type
_entity_poly.pdbx_seq_one_letter_code
_entity_poly.pdbx_strand_id
1 'polypeptide(L)'
;KRQSLTDEEIDLLAKIVWLEANGEPVEGQEAVVEVVLNRMASDLYPDTLYDVLSQNNPVQFVSWKRRDKAHPTETEYQSIYNVLNGNTDLLRNDTMNFSTYPLTSNLDVKICCHYFCY
;
A
#
# COMPACT_ATOMS: atom_id res chain seq x y z
N LYS A 1 -15.32 0.88 -3.86
CA LYS A 1 -15.11 -0.10 -3.21
C LYS A 1 -14.00 -0.09 -2.21
N ARG A 2 -13.77 1.01 -1.43
CA ARG A 2 -12.78 1.00 -0.39
C ARG A 2 -13.30 0.22 0.80
N GLN A 3 -12.42 -0.54 1.42
CA GLN A 3 -12.74 -1.28 2.62
C GLN A 3 -12.73 -0.34 3.81
N SER A 4 -13.55 -0.65 4.81
CA SER A 4 -13.44 -0.01 6.11
C SER A 4 -12.37 -0.72 6.91
N LEU A 5 -11.53 0.04 7.60
CA LEU A 5 -10.46 -0.51 8.41
C LEU A 5 -10.66 -0.11 9.87
N THR A 6 -10.33 -1.02 10.78
CA THR A 6 -10.32 -0.72 12.21
C THR A 6 -9.11 0.16 12.54
N ASP A 7 -9.12 0.74 13.73
CA ASP A 7 -7.98 1.56 14.19
C ASP A 7 -6.70 0.72 14.25
N GLU A 8 -6.79 -0.53 14.68
CA GLU A 8 -5.64 -1.44 14.73
C GLU A 8 -5.10 -1.73 13.33
N GLU A 9 -6.01 -1.91 12.38
CA GLU A 9 -5.61 -2.14 10.98
C GLU A 9 -4.94 -0.90 10.39
N ILE A 10 -5.47 0.28 10.70
CA ILE A 10 -4.86 1.54 10.24
C ILE A 10 -3.46 1.69 10.83
N ASP A 11 -3.27 1.39 12.12
CA ASP A 11 -1.95 1.45 12.75
C ASP A 11 -0.97 0.50 12.06
N LEU A 12 -1.43 -0.71 11.77
CA LEU A 12 -0.60 -1.71 11.10
C LEU A 12 -0.21 -1.25 9.70
N LEU A 13 -1.19 -0.75 8.95
CA LEU A 13 -0.94 -0.24 7.60
C LEU A 13 0.00 0.96 7.64
N ALA A 14 -0.13 1.84 8.62
CA ALA A 14 0.75 2.99 8.75
C ALA A 14 2.21 2.58 8.93
N LYS A 15 2.45 1.50 9.68
CA LYS A 15 3.80 0.97 9.86
C LYS A 15 4.38 0.50 8.53
N ILE A 16 3.59 -0.21 7.74
CA ILE A 16 4.03 -0.72 6.45
C ILE A 16 4.28 0.43 5.47
N VAL A 17 3.38 1.42 5.43
CA VAL A 17 3.55 2.58 4.54
C VAL A 17 4.83 3.34 4.93
N TRP A 18 5.09 3.51 6.21
CA TRP A 18 6.32 4.18 6.66
C TRP A 18 7.56 3.42 6.21
N LEU A 19 7.55 2.09 6.36
CA LEU A 19 8.71 1.28 5.97
C LEU A 19 8.93 1.28 4.46
N GLU A 20 7.83 1.30 3.68
CA GLU A 20 7.92 1.21 2.22
C GLU A 20 8.16 2.57 1.55
N ALA A 21 7.61 3.64 2.11
CA ALA A 21 7.53 4.91 1.40
C ALA A 21 7.90 6.12 2.26
N ASN A 22 8.57 5.93 3.36
CA ASN A 22 9.09 7.01 4.19
C ASN A 22 10.03 7.87 3.35
N GLY A 23 9.80 9.18 3.36
CA GLY A 23 10.57 10.11 2.54
C GLY A 23 10.05 10.29 1.12
N GLU A 24 9.05 9.50 0.72
CA GLU A 24 8.38 9.67 -0.56
C GLU A 24 7.37 10.82 -0.49
N PRO A 25 7.00 11.42 -1.62
CA PRO A 25 5.89 12.37 -1.63
C PRO A 25 4.61 11.72 -1.10
N VAL A 26 3.68 12.55 -0.64
CA VAL A 26 2.40 12.06 -0.11
C VAL A 26 1.69 11.18 -1.14
N GLU A 27 1.74 11.55 -2.41
CA GLU A 27 1.13 10.75 -3.48
C GLU A 27 1.73 9.36 -3.55
N GLY A 28 3.04 9.24 -3.30
CA GLY A 28 3.68 7.94 -3.29
C GLY A 28 3.18 7.07 -2.16
N GLN A 29 2.98 7.65 -0.97
CA GLN A 29 2.41 6.93 0.17
C GLN A 29 0.97 6.54 -0.11
N GLU A 30 0.19 7.44 -0.67
CA GLU A 30 -1.22 7.17 -1.01
C GLU A 30 -1.32 6.06 -2.03
N ALA A 31 -0.42 6.05 -3.02
CA ALA A 31 -0.43 4.99 -4.02
C ALA A 31 -0.13 3.62 -3.41
N VAL A 32 0.80 3.54 -2.44
CA VAL A 32 1.05 2.29 -1.72
C VAL A 32 -0.22 1.81 -1.02
N VAL A 33 -0.94 2.72 -0.37
CA VAL A 33 -2.22 2.37 0.27
C VAL A 33 -3.22 1.86 -0.76
N GLU A 34 -3.30 2.51 -1.93
CA GLU A 34 -4.21 2.07 -2.98
C GLU A 34 -3.87 0.66 -3.46
N VAL A 35 -2.58 0.32 -3.60
CA VAL A 35 -2.19 -1.04 -3.96
C VAL A 35 -2.71 -2.05 -2.94
N VAL A 36 -2.53 -1.76 -1.65
CA VAL A 36 -2.99 -2.67 -0.59
C VAL A 36 -4.50 -2.88 -0.68
N LEU A 37 -5.26 -1.80 -0.85
CA LEU A 37 -6.72 -1.90 -0.93
C LEU A 37 -7.16 -2.60 -2.22
N ASN A 38 -6.45 -2.38 -3.32
CA ASN A 38 -6.73 -3.08 -4.58
C ASN A 38 -6.53 -4.59 -4.40
N ARG A 39 -5.47 -4.99 -3.70
CA ARG A 39 -5.24 -6.42 -3.42
C ARG A 39 -6.36 -7.00 -2.57
N MET A 40 -6.79 -6.29 -1.52
CA MET A 40 -7.87 -6.76 -0.66
C MET A 40 -9.18 -6.96 -1.43
N ALA A 41 -9.40 -6.15 -2.46
CA ALA A 41 -10.61 -6.24 -3.27
C ALA A 41 -10.50 -7.24 -4.42
N SER A 42 -9.33 -7.82 -4.65
CA SER A 42 -9.07 -8.71 -5.76
C SER A 42 -9.22 -10.16 -5.32
N ASP A 43 -9.78 -10.99 -6.20
CA ASP A 43 -9.86 -12.44 -5.96
C ASP A 43 -8.49 -13.12 -6.02
N LEU A 44 -7.48 -12.43 -6.50
CA LEU A 44 -6.13 -13.00 -6.65
C LEU A 44 -5.30 -12.89 -5.37
N TYR A 45 -5.78 -12.16 -4.37
CA TYR A 45 -5.06 -11.91 -3.13
C TYR A 45 -5.98 -12.18 -1.95
N PRO A 46 -5.41 -12.34 -0.74
CA PRO A 46 -6.24 -12.44 0.46
C PRO A 46 -7.13 -11.21 0.61
N ASP A 47 -8.25 -11.34 1.30
CA ASP A 47 -9.23 -10.26 1.39
C ASP A 47 -9.19 -9.49 2.70
N THR A 48 -8.28 -9.81 3.61
CA THR A 48 -8.08 -9.04 4.84
C THR A 48 -6.77 -8.28 4.79
N LEU A 49 -6.71 -7.16 5.48
CA LEU A 49 -5.49 -6.35 5.53
C LEU A 49 -4.33 -7.16 6.09
N TYR A 50 -4.55 -7.83 7.21
CA TYR A 50 -3.50 -8.62 7.85
C TYR A 50 -2.93 -9.66 6.88
N ASP A 51 -3.79 -10.38 6.20
CA ASP A 51 -3.36 -11.44 5.29
C ASP A 51 -2.66 -10.90 4.06
N VAL A 52 -3.09 -9.74 3.53
CA VAL A 52 -2.38 -9.10 2.41
C VAL A 52 -0.98 -8.68 2.84
N LEU A 53 -0.86 -8.05 4.00
CA LEU A 53 0.44 -7.51 4.45
C LEU A 53 1.38 -8.62 4.89
N SER A 54 0.87 -9.69 5.46
CA SER A 54 1.68 -10.81 5.97
C SER A 54 1.89 -11.92 4.96
N GLN A 55 1.37 -11.78 3.73
CA GLN A 55 1.44 -12.85 2.73
C GLN A 55 2.88 -13.33 2.56
N ASN A 56 3.08 -14.64 2.68
CA ASN A 56 4.39 -15.23 2.81
C ASN A 56 4.78 -16.18 1.69
N ASN A 57 3.86 -16.60 0.85
CA ASN A 57 4.16 -17.57 -0.20
C ASN A 57 3.49 -17.15 -1.50
N PRO A 58 4.11 -16.29 -2.30
CA PRO A 58 5.41 -15.64 -2.06
C PRO A 58 5.30 -14.41 -1.14
N VAL A 59 6.42 -14.00 -0.58
CA VAL A 59 6.46 -12.79 0.25
C VAL A 59 6.18 -11.58 -0.62
N GLN A 60 5.20 -10.78 -0.22
CA GLN A 60 4.80 -9.59 -0.95
C GLN A 60 5.34 -8.32 -0.29
N PHE A 61 5.38 -8.28 1.04
CA PHE A 61 5.89 -7.12 1.78
C PHE A 61 7.03 -7.57 2.69
N VAL A 62 8.26 -7.35 2.25
CA VAL A 62 9.45 -7.65 3.06
C VAL A 62 9.42 -6.85 4.36
N SER A 63 8.85 -5.64 4.31
CA SER A 63 8.71 -4.76 5.46
C SER A 63 7.89 -5.38 6.59
N TRP A 64 7.06 -6.40 6.31
CA TRP A 64 6.22 -7.03 7.33
C TRP A 64 7.03 -7.50 8.53
N LYS A 65 8.21 -8.07 8.28
CA LYS A 65 9.06 -8.61 9.36
C LYS A 65 9.71 -7.51 10.20
N ARG A 66 9.72 -6.28 9.70
CA ARG A 66 10.34 -5.15 10.38
C ARG A 66 9.32 -4.17 10.96
N ARG A 67 8.07 -4.56 11.02
CA ARG A 67 7.00 -3.62 11.42
C ARG A 67 7.16 -3.08 12.84
N ASP A 68 7.81 -3.83 13.73
CA ASP A 68 8.07 -3.32 15.09
C ASP A 68 9.11 -2.22 15.09
N LYS A 69 9.85 -2.03 14.02
CA LYS A 69 10.85 -0.96 13.94
C LYS A 69 10.30 0.29 13.27
N ALA A 70 9.05 0.26 12.85
CA ALA A 70 8.44 1.39 12.18
C ALA A 70 8.05 2.47 13.18
N HIS A 71 8.18 3.72 12.75
CA HIS A 71 7.79 4.88 13.54
C HIS A 71 6.90 5.78 12.67
N PRO A 72 5.67 5.32 12.36
CA PRO A 72 4.81 6.10 11.49
C PRO A 72 4.49 7.46 12.08
N THR A 73 4.41 8.45 11.22
CA THR A 73 4.13 9.82 11.60
C THR A 73 2.73 10.19 11.15
N GLU A 74 2.32 11.39 11.46
CA GLU A 74 1.02 11.89 11.03
C GLU A 74 0.85 11.83 9.50
N THR A 75 1.94 11.96 8.76
CA THR A 75 1.90 11.92 7.30
C THR A 75 1.37 10.58 6.80
N GLU A 76 1.82 9.47 7.37
CA GLU A 76 1.34 8.14 6.95
C GLU A 76 -0.13 7.95 7.27
N TYR A 77 -0.55 8.40 8.45
CA TYR A 77 -1.97 8.32 8.82
C TYR A 77 -2.83 9.19 7.90
N GLN A 78 -2.36 10.38 7.58
CA GLN A 78 -3.09 11.28 6.69
C GLN A 78 -3.23 10.68 5.29
N SER A 79 -2.15 10.06 4.79
CA SER A 79 -2.19 9.37 3.49
C SER A 79 -3.23 8.27 3.48
N ILE A 80 -3.31 7.48 4.55
CA ILE A 80 -4.29 6.41 4.67
C ILE A 80 -5.71 6.98 4.68
N TYR A 81 -5.95 8.01 5.51
CA TYR A 81 -7.29 8.60 5.60
C TYR A 81 -7.71 9.23 4.28
N ASN A 82 -6.79 9.86 3.55
CA ASN A 82 -7.11 10.43 2.25
C ASN A 82 -7.62 9.36 1.28
N VAL A 83 -6.98 8.20 1.28
CA VAL A 83 -7.41 7.09 0.40
C VAL A 83 -8.74 6.51 0.89
N LEU A 84 -8.86 6.25 2.19
CA LEU A 84 -10.09 5.65 2.74
C LEU A 84 -11.30 6.55 2.54
N ASN A 85 -11.09 7.87 2.57
CA ASN A 85 -12.18 8.83 2.39
C ASN A 85 -12.51 9.09 0.91
N GLY A 86 -11.83 8.41 -0.01
CA GLY A 86 -12.08 8.56 -1.43
C GLY A 86 -11.55 9.85 -2.04
N ASN A 87 -10.57 10.48 -1.38
CA ASN A 87 -10.00 11.75 -1.86
C ASN A 87 -8.88 11.53 -2.88
N THR A 88 -8.52 10.28 -3.17
CA THR A 88 -7.48 9.97 -4.13
C THR A 88 -8.00 8.96 -5.16
N ASP A 89 -7.43 9.02 -6.35
CA ASP A 89 -7.73 8.06 -7.41
C ASP A 89 -6.49 8.00 -8.31
N LEU A 90 -5.38 7.59 -7.71
CA LEU A 90 -4.07 7.66 -8.36
C LEU A 90 -3.84 6.46 -9.28
N LEU A 91 -4.38 5.29 -8.91
CA LEU A 91 -4.08 4.04 -9.61
C LEU A 91 -5.33 3.42 -10.20
N ARG A 92 -5.11 2.60 -11.24
CA ARG A 92 -6.15 1.71 -11.73
C ARG A 92 -6.54 0.73 -10.63
N ASN A 93 -7.76 0.22 -10.71
CA ASN A 93 -8.26 -0.75 -9.72
C ASN A 93 -7.49 -2.08 -9.78
N ASP A 94 -6.85 -2.37 -10.92
CA ASP A 94 -6.09 -3.61 -11.09
C ASP A 94 -4.58 -3.42 -10.93
N THR A 95 -4.13 -2.26 -10.47
CA THR A 95 -2.72 -2.04 -10.17
C THR A 95 -2.40 -2.64 -8.82
N MET A 96 -1.64 -3.74 -8.84
CA MET A 96 -1.39 -4.60 -7.68
C MET A 96 0.08 -4.66 -7.29
N ASN A 97 0.97 -4.00 -8.04
CA ASN A 97 2.41 -4.14 -7.84
C ASN A 97 3.08 -2.79 -7.76
N PHE A 98 4.07 -2.68 -6.90
CA PHE A 98 4.96 -1.53 -6.91
C PHE A 98 6.37 -1.97 -6.54
N SER A 99 7.36 -1.28 -7.07
CA SER A 99 8.77 -1.57 -6.78
C SER A 99 9.61 -0.42 -7.30
N THR A 100 10.88 -0.44 -6.97
CA THR A 100 11.85 0.54 -7.49
C THR A 100 12.21 0.28 -8.95
N TYR A 101 11.68 -0.78 -9.54
CA TYR A 101 11.78 -1.06 -10.97
C TYR A 101 10.45 -1.68 -11.41
N PRO A 102 10.09 -1.59 -12.70
CA PRO A 102 8.80 -2.13 -13.13
C PRO A 102 8.79 -3.65 -13.05
N LEU A 103 7.82 -4.20 -12.32
CA LEU A 103 7.68 -5.63 -12.15
C LEU A 103 6.95 -6.29 -13.30
N THR A 104 6.18 -5.53 -14.06
CA THR A 104 5.49 -6.02 -15.25
C THR A 104 5.70 -5.02 -16.38
N SER A 105 5.31 -5.40 -17.60
CA SER A 105 5.36 -4.50 -18.74
C SER A 105 4.18 -3.54 -18.78
N ASN A 106 3.24 -3.64 -17.83
CA ASN A 106 2.04 -2.82 -17.81
C ASN A 106 2.16 -1.73 -16.75
N LEU A 107 2.88 -0.67 -17.10
CA LEU A 107 3.07 0.45 -16.16
C LEU A 107 1.80 1.28 -16.08
N ASP A 108 1.30 1.47 -14.86
CA ASP A 108 0.22 2.42 -14.61
C ASP A 108 0.83 3.82 -14.44
N VAL A 109 1.67 3.98 -13.41
CA VAL A 109 2.27 5.29 -13.14
C VAL A 109 3.57 5.08 -12.37
N LYS A 110 4.50 6.01 -12.56
CA LYS A 110 5.69 6.11 -11.71
C LYS A 110 5.54 7.34 -10.82
N ILE A 111 5.69 7.15 -9.53
CA ILE A 111 5.65 8.24 -8.56
C ILE A 111 6.96 8.24 -7.81
N CYS A 112 7.73 9.29 -8.00
CA CYS A 112 9.07 9.44 -7.44
C CYS A 112 9.94 8.22 -7.75
N CYS A 113 10.15 7.33 -6.77
CA CYS A 113 11.07 6.21 -6.85
C CYS A 113 10.37 4.88 -7.11
N HIS A 114 9.05 4.85 -7.17
CA HIS A 114 8.29 3.61 -7.31
C HIS A 114 7.55 3.55 -8.64
N TYR A 115 7.59 2.37 -9.25
CA TYR A 115 6.83 2.04 -10.46
C TYR A 115 5.62 1.23 -10.02
N PHE A 116 4.42 1.68 -10.38
CA PHE A 116 3.16 1.01 -10.04
C PHE A 116 2.64 0.34 -11.30
N CYS A 117 2.48 -0.97 -11.25
CA CYS A 117 2.19 -1.79 -12.43
C CYS A 117 0.97 -2.69 -12.23
N TYR A 118 0.35 -3.03 -13.34
CA TYR A 118 -0.78 -3.98 -13.36
C TYR A 118 -0.53 -5.16 -14.32
#